data_18734ed74d61916572b07f58e69449a9
#
_entry.id   18734ed74d61916572b07f58e69449a9
#
_cell.length_a   1.000
_cell.length_b   1.000
_cell.length_c   1.000
_cell.angle_alpha   90.00
_cell.angle_beta   90.00
_cell.angle_gamma   90.00
#
_symmetry.space_group_name_H-M   'P 1'
#
loop_
_entity.id
_entity.type
_entity.pdbx_description
1 polymer ?
#
loop_
_entity_poly.entity_id
_entity_poly.type
_entity_poly.pdbx_seq_one_letter_code
_entity_poly.pdbx_strand_id
1 'polypeptide(L)'
;PILKNSEKVSSSFTTNFNSANNSVSNNFNTSLSSDKWGSITSISISKYGDIKMGKNRNHGFSDWGLNPIYSKNSRYSYYSEASINSDNNIQKNTGYSQVDLFQKFLVNLGDSSLLNLNIQFSESSDIDRFDQLSIPKDNSLKYSEWYYGPQKRLLISPSLRVFPNKKYMDKGVITFGFQKINESRIKRKFNSLNRSHQIEDLKVFSLNGDFDTSFNNGHTVSYGVETTYNYNYSKAYDRVLDIDGNEIIGMSQKFAIPTRYPSDGSSYTSF
;
A
#
# COMPACT_ATOMS: atom_id res chain seq x y z
N PRO A 1 -10.39 -3.95 -20.98
CA PRO A 1 -11.62 -4.32 -21.69
C PRO A 1 -11.30 -4.69 -23.13
N ILE A 2 -12.03 -5.65 -23.67
CA ILE A 2 -11.96 -5.99 -25.08
C ILE A 2 -13.00 -5.11 -25.78
N LEU A 3 -12.56 -4.29 -26.73
CA LEU A 3 -13.48 -3.52 -27.56
C LEU A 3 -14.23 -4.51 -28.47
N LYS A 4 -15.54 -4.46 -28.45
CA LYS A 4 -16.42 -5.33 -29.25
C LYS A 4 -17.45 -4.48 -29.97
N ASN A 5 -17.93 -4.96 -31.09
CA ASN A 5 -18.92 -4.29 -31.97
C ASN A 5 -20.33 -4.14 -31.33
N SER A 6 -20.44 -3.99 -30.04
CA SER A 6 -21.68 -3.69 -29.34
C SER A 6 -21.39 -3.16 -27.94
N GLU A 7 -22.16 -2.22 -27.50
CA GLU A 7 -22.10 -1.74 -26.12
C GLU A 7 -22.44 -2.86 -25.16
N LYS A 8 -21.57 -3.08 -24.17
CA LYS A 8 -21.78 -4.09 -23.12
C LYS A 8 -21.50 -3.48 -21.75
N VAL A 9 -22.38 -3.80 -20.83
CA VAL A 9 -22.22 -3.52 -19.41
C VAL A 9 -22.12 -4.86 -18.68
N SER A 10 -21.13 -5.00 -17.84
CA SER A 10 -21.02 -6.15 -16.94
C SER A 10 -20.64 -5.62 -15.55
N SER A 11 -21.34 -6.12 -14.53
CA SER A 11 -21.06 -5.77 -13.14
C SER A 11 -21.03 -7.02 -12.29
N SER A 12 -20.19 -7.02 -11.27
CA SER A 12 -20.11 -8.07 -10.27
C SER A 12 -19.90 -7.49 -8.89
N PHE A 13 -20.50 -8.15 -7.91
CA PHE A 13 -20.26 -7.89 -6.48
C PHE A 13 -19.82 -9.18 -5.83
N THR A 14 -18.72 -9.11 -5.09
CA THR A 14 -18.15 -10.27 -4.39
C THR A 14 -17.95 -9.91 -2.92
N THR A 15 -18.42 -10.76 -2.04
CA THR A 15 -18.15 -10.69 -0.60
C THR A 15 -17.36 -11.92 -0.19
N ASN A 16 -16.26 -11.72 0.52
CA ASN A 16 -15.45 -12.78 1.11
C ASN A 16 -15.45 -12.62 2.62
N PHE A 17 -15.62 -13.72 3.32
CA PHE A 17 -15.48 -13.84 4.77
C PHE A 17 -14.39 -14.85 5.12
N ASN A 18 -13.55 -14.52 6.10
CA ASN A 18 -12.54 -15.44 6.61
C ASN A 18 -12.64 -15.51 8.15
N SER A 19 -12.90 -16.70 8.67
CA SER A 19 -13.05 -16.92 10.10
C SER A 19 -11.74 -16.89 10.90
N ALA A 20 -10.58 -17.03 10.24
CA ALA A 20 -9.28 -17.00 10.93
C ALA A 20 -8.98 -15.63 11.55
N ASN A 21 -9.49 -14.56 10.96
CA ASN A 21 -9.32 -13.19 11.44
C ASN A 21 -10.63 -12.39 11.39
N ASN A 22 -11.77 -13.03 11.24
CA ASN A 22 -13.08 -12.39 11.09
C ASN A 22 -13.06 -11.29 10.02
N SER A 23 -12.29 -11.49 8.93
CA SER A 23 -12.22 -10.48 7.88
C SER A 23 -13.44 -10.52 6.99
N VAL A 24 -13.86 -9.34 6.56
CA VAL A 24 -14.86 -9.15 5.51
C VAL A 24 -14.24 -8.28 4.44
N SER A 25 -14.29 -8.73 3.19
CA SER A 25 -13.86 -7.98 2.04
C SER A 25 -14.99 -7.94 1.01
N ASN A 26 -15.38 -6.73 0.62
CA ASN A 26 -16.40 -6.48 -0.39
C ASN A 26 -15.72 -5.87 -1.62
N ASN A 27 -16.00 -6.41 -2.78
CA ASN A 27 -15.47 -5.91 -4.04
C ASN A 27 -16.62 -5.70 -5.03
N PHE A 28 -16.70 -4.51 -5.59
CA PHE A 28 -17.59 -4.16 -6.68
C PHE A 28 -16.77 -3.88 -7.93
N ASN A 29 -17.11 -4.57 -9.03
CA ASN A 29 -16.51 -4.35 -10.33
C ASN A 29 -17.60 -4.00 -11.32
N THR A 30 -17.30 -3.06 -12.21
CA THR A 30 -18.12 -2.80 -13.39
C THR A 30 -17.22 -2.57 -14.60
N SER A 31 -17.62 -3.11 -15.73
CA SER A 31 -16.99 -2.87 -17.02
C SER A 31 -18.01 -2.37 -18.03
N LEU A 32 -17.60 -1.37 -18.76
CA LEU A 32 -18.34 -0.80 -19.87
C LEU A 32 -17.50 -0.97 -21.13
N SER A 33 -18.09 -1.34 -22.24
CA SER A 33 -17.39 -1.43 -23.50
C SER A 33 -18.24 -0.97 -24.66
N SER A 34 -17.61 -0.28 -25.58
CA SER A 34 -18.15 0.21 -26.85
C SER A 34 -17.10 -0.08 -27.94
N ASP A 35 -17.41 0.21 -29.19
CA ASP A 35 -16.50 0.02 -30.32
C ASP A 35 -15.23 0.87 -30.21
N LYS A 36 -15.34 2.06 -29.62
CA LYS A 36 -14.26 3.06 -29.55
C LYS A 36 -13.59 3.16 -28.18
N TRP A 37 -14.26 2.72 -27.13
CA TRP A 37 -13.72 2.86 -25.79
C TRP A 37 -14.19 1.74 -24.85
N GLY A 38 -13.46 1.54 -23.79
CA GLY A 38 -13.83 0.64 -22.71
C GLY A 38 -13.37 1.20 -21.36
N SER A 39 -14.10 0.85 -20.33
CA SER A 39 -13.80 1.25 -18.95
C SER A 39 -13.96 0.07 -18.01
N ILE A 40 -13.09 -0.02 -17.01
CA ILE A 40 -13.25 -0.91 -15.86
C ILE A 40 -13.08 -0.08 -14.61
N THR A 41 -14.05 -0.18 -13.71
CA THR A 41 -13.99 0.37 -12.35
C THR A 41 -14.05 -0.78 -11.36
N SER A 42 -13.15 -0.79 -10.39
CA SER A 42 -13.17 -1.72 -9.26
C SER A 42 -12.99 -0.98 -7.94
N ILE A 43 -13.84 -1.27 -6.97
CA ILE A 43 -13.78 -0.71 -5.63
C ILE A 43 -13.76 -1.88 -4.64
N SER A 44 -12.76 -1.91 -3.76
CA SER A 44 -12.66 -2.90 -2.69
C SER A 44 -12.64 -2.20 -1.33
N ILE A 45 -13.41 -2.72 -0.40
CA ILE A 45 -13.40 -2.30 1.00
C ILE A 45 -13.21 -3.55 1.84
N SER A 46 -12.11 -3.59 2.59
CA SER A 46 -11.72 -4.73 3.40
C SER A 46 -11.52 -4.33 4.86
N LYS A 47 -12.00 -5.16 5.76
CA LYS A 47 -11.75 -5.06 7.20
C LYS A 47 -11.20 -6.39 7.68
N TYR A 48 -10.01 -6.36 8.24
CA TYR A 48 -9.33 -7.50 8.83
C TYR A 48 -9.35 -7.35 10.34
N GLY A 49 -9.86 -8.37 11.03
CA GLY A 49 -9.74 -8.45 12.49
C GLY A 49 -8.44 -9.12 12.91
N ASP A 50 -8.25 -9.25 14.23
CA ASP A 50 -7.07 -9.90 14.78
C ASP A 50 -7.00 -11.38 14.36
N ILE A 51 -5.81 -11.84 14.01
CA ILE A 51 -5.55 -13.23 13.58
C ILE A 51 -5.76 -14.17 14.76
N LYS A 52 -6.57 -15.21 14.54
CA LYS A 52 -6.76 -16.29 15.48
C LYS A 52 -5.98 -17.52 15.06
N MET A 53 -5.09 -17.96 15.93
CA MET A 53 -4.31 -19.17 15.70
C MET A 53 -5.12 -20.42 16.00
N GLY A 54 -4.80 -21.53 15.31
CA GLY A 54 -5.33 -22.84 15.63
C GLY A 54 -4.92 -23.29 17.02
N LYS A 55 -5.80 -24.05 17.68
CA LYS A 55 -5.54 -24.58 19.03
C LYS A 55 -4.73 -25.88 19.01
N ASN A 56 -4.74 -26.60 17.90
CA ASN A 56 -4.02 -27.87 17.76
C ASN A 56 -2.55 -27.58 17.43
N ARG A 57 -1.65 -28.00 18.31
CA ARG A 57 -0.20 -27.82 18.19
C ARG A 57 0.48 -29.18 18.08
N ASN A 58 0.15 -29.93 17.04
CA ASN A 58 0.69 -31.28 16.78
C ASN A 58 2.22 -31.30 16.57
N HIS A 59 2.84 -30.14 16.36
CA HIS A 59 4.29 -30.00 16.27
C HIS A 59 5.04 -30.07 17.62
N GLY A 60 4.31 -30.20 18.75
CA GLY A 60 4.90 -30.38 20.09
C GLY A 60 5.25 -29.11 20.85
N PHE A 61 5.13 -27.92 20.25
CA PHE A 61 5.40 -26.64 20.93
C PHE A 61 4.06 -26.04 21.42
N SER A 62 3.71 -26.33 22.70
CA SER A 62 2.41 -25.94 23.30
C SER A 62 2.17 -24.43 23.29
N ASP A 63 3.20 -23.65 23.49
CA ASP A 63 3.13 -22.20 23.66
C ASP A 63 3.37 -21.42 22.37
N TRP A 64 3.62 -22.13 21.28
CA TRP A 64 3.92 -21.49 20.01
C TRP A 64 2.76 -20.59 19.52
N GLY A 65 3.09 -19.31 19.28
CA GLY A 65 2.14 -18.31 18.80
C GLY A 65 1.12 -17.84 19.84
N LEU A 66 1.23 -18.21 21.11
CA LEU A 66 0.41 -17.62 22.16
C LEU A 66 0.79 -16.16 22.39
N ASN A 67 -0.25 -15.34 22.61
CA ASN A 67 -0.10 -13.92 22.92
C ASN A 67 -0.82 -13.61 24.25
N PRO A 68 -0.19 -13.90 25.42
CA PRO A 68 -0.84 -13.77 26.73
C PRO A 68 -1.05 -12.32 27.17
N ILE A 69 -0.21 -11.40 26.72
CA ILE A 69 -0.31 -9.96 27.02
C ILE A 69 -0.18 -9.16 25.75
N TYR A 70 -0.81 -8.00 25.68
CA TYR A 70 -0.75 -7.12 24.52
C TYR A 70 -0.83 -5.65 24.89
N SER A 71 -0.44 -4.77 23.99
CA SER A 71 -0.61 -3.35 24.15
C SER A 71 -2.00 -2.91 23.69
N LYS A 72 -2.76 -2.23 24.58
CA LYS A 72 -4.01 -1.55 24.25
C LYS A 72 -3.78 -0.12 23.74
N ASN A 73 -2.57 0.39 23.88
CA ASN A 73 -2.27 1.76 23.50
C ASN A 73 -2.53 1.98 22.01
N SER A 74 -3.13 3.12 21.69
CA SER A 74 -3.35 3.59 20.34
C SER A 74 -3.10 5.10 20.28
N ARG A 75 -3.31 5.72 19.11
CA ARG A 75 -3.19 7.18 18.99
C ARG A 75 -4.17 7.97 19.90
N TYR A 76 -5.21 7.32 20.42
CA TYR A 76 -6.29 7.92 21.20
C TYR A 76 -6.41 7.35 22.61
N SER A 77 -5.47 6.53 23.05
CA SER A 77 -5.50 5.94 24.39
C SER A 77 -4.10 5.80 24.96
N TYR A 78 -4.00 5.92 26.26
CA TYR A 78 -2.77 5.74 27.01
C TYR A 78 -3.00 4.71 28.12
N TYR A 79 -2.14 3.70 28.16
CA TYR A 79 -2.04 2.74 29.24
C TYR A 79 -0.57 2.62 29.65
N SER A 80 -0.30 2.60 30.96
CA SER A 80 1.04 2.46 31.51
C SER A 80 1.60 1.04 31.43
N GLU A 81 0.70 0.05 31.31
CA GLU A 81 1.04 -1.37 31.35
C GLU A 81 0.38 -2.16 30.21
N ALA A 82 0.97 -3.31 29.89
CA ALA A 82 0.38 -4.26 28.99
C ALA A 82 -0.88 -4.87 29.60
N SER A 83 -1.84 -5.20 28.76
CA SER A 83 -3.11 -5.80 29.14
C SER A 83 -3.07 -7.32 28.97
N ILE A 84 -3.75 -8.04 29.86
CA ILE A 84 -3.92 -9.49 29.75
C ILE A 84 -4.85 -9.79 28.55
N ASN A 85 -4.45 -10.76 27.73
CA ASN A 85 -5.27 -11.24 26.63
C ASN A 85 -6.21 -12.35 27.13
N SER A 86 -7.49 -12.16 26.94
CA SER A 86 -8.51 -13.14 27.37
C SER A 86 -8.52 -14.43 26.53
N ASP A 87 -8.02 -14.39 25.29
CA ASP A 87 -7.79 -15.57 24.45
C ASP A 87 -6.36 -15.49 23.86
N ASN A 88 -5.44 -16.22 24.45
CA ASN A 88 -4.04 -16.23 24.06
C ASN A 88 -3.78 -16.68 22.62
N ASN A 89 -4.77 -17.32 21.97
CA ASN A 89 -4.66 -17.69 20.56
C ASN A 89 -4.99 -16.54 19.61
N ILE A 90 -5.50 -15.41 20.10
CA ILE A 90 -5.72 -14.22 19.29
C ILE A 90 -4.49 -13.35 19.34
N GLN A 91 -3.91 -13.12 18.17
CA GLN A 91 -2.78 -12.20 18.00
C GLN A 91 -3.32 -10.78 17.94
N LYS A 92 -3.44 -10.14 19.11
CA LYS A 92 -3.93 -8.76 19.23
C LYS A 92 -3.02 -7.81 18.47
N ASN A 93 -3.61 -6.75 17.91
CA ASN A 93 -2.93 -5.74 17.10
C ASN A 93 -2.46 -6.27 15.72
N THR A 94 -3.20 -7.19 15.12
CA THR A 94 -2.96 -7.63 13.73
C THR A 94 -4.06 -7.18 12.77
N GLY A 95 -5.18 -6.64 13.31
CA GLY A 95 -6.30 -6.16 12.51
C GLY A 95 -6.02 -4.77 11.88
N TYR A 96 -6.59 -4.54 10.69
CA TYR A 96 -6.59 -3.24 10.01
C TYR A 96 -7.72 -3.18 8.97
N SER A 97 -7.90 -2.03 8.34
CA SER A 97 -8.83 -1.87 7.22
C SER A 97 -8.14 -1.25 6.02
N GLN A 98 -8.71 -1.48 4.83
CA GLN A 98 -8.15 -0.98 3.58
C GLN A 98 -9.26 -0.67 2.57
N VAL A 99 -9.05 0.39 1.82
CA VAL A 99 -9.87 0.77 0.66
C VAL A 99 -8.97 0.82 -0.57
N ASP A 100 -9.40 0.16 -1.64
CA ASP A 100 -8.71 0.16 -2.93
C ASP A 100 -9.67 0.60 -4.02
N LEU A 101 -9.19 1.47 -4.90
CA LEU A 101 -9.90 1.92 -6.10
C LEU A 101 -9.02 1.69 -7.31
N PHE A 102 -9.58 1.07 -8.31
CA PHE A 102 -8.95 0.87 -9.62
C PHE A 102 -9.87 1.38 -10.71
N GLN A 103 -9.32 2.21 -11.59
CA GLN A 103 -9.97 2.69 -12.78
C GLN A 103 -9.07 2.48 -13.99
N LYS A 104 -9.62 1.87 -15.03
CA LYS A 104 -8.96 1.72 -16.32
C LYS A 104 -9.83 2.25 -17.43
N PHE A 105 -9.24 3.07 -18.29
CA PHE A 105 -9.85 3.49 -19.55
C PHE A 105 -9.02 2.98 -20.72
N LEU A 106 -9.70 2.55 -21.76
CA LEU A 106 -9.12 2.16 -23.03
C LEU A 106 -9.86 2.92 -24.13
N VAL A 107 -9.14 3.61 -24.99
CA VAL A 107 -9.70 4.39 -26.10
C VAL A 107 -9.01 4.01 -27.38
N ASN A 108 -9.79 3.60 -28.37
CA ASN A 108 -9.31 3.38 -29.73
C ASN A 108 -9.24 4.73 -30.45
N LEU A 109 -8.02 5.15 -30.82
CA LEU A 109 -7.77 6.41 -31.51
C LEU A 109 -7.76 6.25 -33.05
N GLY A 110 -8.14 5.08 -33.55
CA GLY A 110 -8.17 4.71 -34.96
C GLY A 110 -7.52 3.33 -35.18
N ASP A 111 -7.27 2.97 -36.44
CA ASP A 111 -6.82 1.64 -36.81
C ASP A 111 -5.41 1.29 -36.30
N SER A 112 -4.62 2.28 -36.00
CA SER A 112 -3.20 2.08 -35.65
C SER A 112 -2.81 2.57 -34.26
N SER A 113 -3.76 3.00 -33.42
CA SER A 113 -3.41 3.59 -32.13
C SER A 113 -4.44 3.29 -31.04
N LEU A 114 -3.93 2.95 -29.84
CA LEU A 114 -4.72 2.62 -28.66
C LEU A 114 -4.17 3.35 -27.44
N LEU A 115 -5.00 4.17 -26.82
CA LEU A 115 -4.68 4.85 -25.56
C LEU A 115 -5.25 4.05 -24.39
N ASN A 116 -4.43 3.81 -23.38
CA ASN A 116 -4.81 3.20 -22.12
C ASN A 116 -4.44 4.14 -20.96
N LEU A 117 -5.33 4.31 -20.00
CA LEU A 117 -5.10 5.03 -18.75
C LEU A 117 -5.45 4.14 -17.58
N ASN A 118 -4.49 3.91 -16.69
CA ASN A 118 -4.71 3.23 -15.42
C ASN A 118 -4.59 4.24 -14.28
N ILE A 119 -5.53 4.19 -13.34
CA ILE A 119 -5.52 4.93 -12.09
C ILE A 119 -5.74 3.93 -10.96
N GLN A 120 -4.87 3.93 -9.96
CA GLN A 120 -5.01 3.10 -8.76
C GLN A 120 -4.84 3.99 -7.54
N PHE A 121 -5.73 3.81 -6.59
CA PHE A 121 -5.63 4.41 -5.27
C PHE A 121 -5.81 3.34 -4.22
N SER A 122 -4.97 3.36 -3.19
CA SER A 122 -5.07 2.47 -2.03
C SER A 122 -4.79 3.26 -0.77
N GLU A 123 -5.60 3.04 0.26
CA GLU A 123 -5.41 3.62 1.59
C GLU A 123 -5.75 2.58 2.66
N SER A 124 -4.82 2.37 3.60
CA SER A 124 -5.07 1.56 4.78
C SER A 124 -5.42 2.43 6.00
N SER A 125 -6.01 1.81 7.04
CA SER A 125 -5.93 2.36 8.40
C SER A 125 -4.48 2.29 8.92
N ASP A 126 -4.26 2.73 10.16
CA ASP A 126 -3.03 2.39 10.88
C ASP A 126 -2.85 0.87 10.90
N ILE A 127 -1.61 0.40 10.72
CA ILE A 127 -1.23 -1.02 10.70
C ILE A 127 -0.22 -1.27 11.82
N ASP A 128 -0.67 -1.91 12.88
CA ASP A 128 0.17 -2.23 14.02
C ASP A 128 1.27 -3.23 13.65
N ARG A 129 2.46 -3.02 14.18
CA ARG A 129 3.59 -3.93 14.07
C ARG A 129 3.52 -4.98 15.19
N PHE A 130 2.71 -6.01 15.01
CA PHE A 130 2.56 -7.11 15.96
C PHE A 130 3.89 -7.69 16.42
N ASP A 131 4.83 -7.91 15.48
CA ASP A 131 6.19 -8.40 15.76
C ASP A 131 6.97 -7.53 16.74
N GLN A 132 6.74 -6.22 16.74
CA GLN A 132 7.38 -5.26 17.64
C GLN A 132 6.60 -5.09 18.94
N LEU A 133 5.28 -5.14 18.86
CA LEU A 133 4.38 -4.98 20.00
C LEU A 133 4.36 -6.22 20.90
N SER A 134 4.85 -7.36 20.42
CA SER A 134 4.98 -8.61 21.18
C SER A 134 6.36 -8.83 21.79
N ILE A 135 7.34 -7.90 21.61
CA ILE A 135 8.68 -8.04 22.20
C ILE A 135 8.59 -7.89 23.72
N PRO A 136 8.96 -8.93 24.49
CA PRO A 136 8.93 -8.84 25.95
C PRO A 136 10.06 -7.94 26.47
N LYS A 137 9.77 -7.26 27.56
CA LYS A 137 10.76 -6.47 28.32
C LYS A 137 10.32 -6.35 29.78
N ASP A 138 11.18 -6.70 30.73
CA ASP A 138 11.00 -6.45 32.19
C ASP A 138 9.61 -6.85 32.69
N ASN A 139 9.17 -8.09 32.51
CA ASN A 139 7.85 -8.63 32.85
C ASN A 139 6.66 -7.93 32.12
N SER A 140 6.91 -7.12 31.10
CA SER A 140 5.92 -6.45 30.27
C SER A 140 6.33 -6.50 28.81
N LEU A 141 5.92 -5.50 28.01
CA LEU A 141 6.28 -5.35 26.61
C LEU A 141 7.19 -4.12 26.41
N LYS A 142 8.01 -4.17 25.37
CA LYS A 142 8.94 -3.10 25.04
C LYS A 142 8.27 -1.84 24.55
N TYR A 143 7.27 -2.00 23.66
CA TYR A 143 6.57 -0.91 23.01
C TYR A 143 5.10 -0.90 23.40
N SER A 144 4.60 0.28 23.74
CA SER A 144 3.18 0.54 23.92
C SER A 144 2.48 0.91 22.62
N GLU A 145 3.23 1.51 21.69
CA GLU A 145 2.79 1.80 20.33
C GLU A 145 3.91 1.50 19.34
N TRP A 146 3.60 0.81 18.28
CA TRP A 146 4.46 0.66 17.13
C TRP A 146 3.58 0.33 15.92
N TYR A 147 3.37 1.28 15.05
CA TYR A 147 2.52 1.09 13.88
C TYR A 147 3.02 1.90 12.68
N TYR A 148 2.64 1.45 11.51
CA TYR A 148 2.62 2.29 10.33
C TYR A 148 1.32 3.08 10.36
N GLY A 149 1.38 4.40 10.19
CA GLY A 149 0.19 5.23 9.95
C GLY A 149 -0.44 4.88 8.60
N PRO A 150 -1.56 5.49 8.22
CA PRO A 150 -2.23 5.17 6.99
C PRO A 150 -1.27 5.17 5.81
N GLN A 151 -1.12 4.01 5.16
CA GLN A 151 -0.34 3.91 3.92
C GLN A 151 -1.23 4.34 2.77
N LYS A 152 -0.79 5.34 2.01
CA LYS A 152 -1.51 5.86 0.85
C LYS A 152 -0.66 5.71 -0.38
N ARG A 153 -1.28 5.20 -1.44
CA ARG A 153 -0.64 5.08 -2.74
C ARG A 153 -1.59 5.53 -3.83
N LEU A 154 -1.12 6.45 -4.67
CA LEU A 154 -1.75 6.84 -5.92
C LEU A 154 -0.82 6.45 -7.07
N LEU A 155 -1.33 5.75 -8.06
CA LEU A 155 -0.67 5.48 -9.34
C LEU A 155 -1.54 6.04 -10.47
N ILE A 156 -0.93 6.78 -11.38
CA ILE A 156 -1.52 7.20 -12.65
C ILE A 156 -0.57 6.77 -13.76
N SER A 157 -1.06 5.95 -14.70
CA SER A 157 -0.21 5.39 -15.75
C SER A 157 -0.94 5.40 -17.10
N PRO A 158 -0.81 6.47 -17.89
CA PRO A 158 -1.19 6.47 -19.29
C PRO A 158 -0.19 5.67 -20.13
N SER A 159 -0.66 4.96 -21.15
CA SER A 159 0.17 4.33 -22.17
C SER A 159 -0.47 4.46 -23.54
N LEU A 160 0.36 4.77 -24.53
CA LEU A 160 0.00 4.82 -25.92
C LEU A 160 0.63 3.66 -26.66
N ARG A 161 -0.18 2.82 -27.27
CA ARG A 161 0.25 1.76 -28.16
C ARG A 161 0.00 2.18 -29.59
N VAL A 162 1.01 2.05 -30.44
CA VAL A 162 0.95 2.41 -31.85
C VAL A 162 1.40 1.24 -32.74
N PHE A 163 0.77 1.11 -33.91
CA PHE A 163 1.05 0.11 -34.93
C PHE A 163 1.26 0.82 -36.28
N PRO A 164 2.36 1.57 -36.45
CA PRO A 164 2.55 2.43 -37.63
C PRO A 164 2.89 1.67 -38.89
N ASN A 165 3.24 0.37 -38.79
CA ASN A 165 3.67 -0.49 -39.91
C ASN A 165 4.72 0.20 -40.79
N LYS A 166 5.79 0.70 -40.16
CA LYS A 166 6.90 1.39 -40.82
C LYS A 166 8.15 0.52 -40.79
N LYS A 167 9.05 0.70 -41.74
CA LYS A 167 10.31 -0.08 -41.88
C LYS A 167 11.13 -0.19 -40.61
N TYR A 168 11.03 0.77 -39.71
CA TYR A 168 11.79 0.85 -38.46
C TYR A 168 10.94 0.57 -37.20
N MET A 169 9.63 0.40 -37.33
CA MET A 169 8.74 0.13 -36.19
C MET A 169 7.41 -0.46 -36.66
N ASP A 170 7.14 -1.69 -36.29
CA ASP A 170 5.84 -2.33 -36.52
C ASP A 170 4.89 -2.05 -35.39
N LYS A 171 5.43 -2.04 -34.16
CA LYS A 171 4.70 -1.79 -32.93
C LYS A 171 5.54 -0.98 -31.96
N GLY A 172 4.89 -0.07 -31.27
CA GLY A 172 5.49 0.69 -30.16
C GLY A 172 4.52 0.82 -29.00
N VAL A 173 5.06 0.86 -27.77
CA VAL A 173 4.34 1.18 -26.57
C VAL A 173 5.13 2.23 -25.79
N ILE A 174 4.52 3.36 -25.53
CA ILE A 174 5.08 4.39 -24.66
C ILE A 174 4.22 4.46 -23.42
N THR A 175 4.84 4.30 -22.25
CA THR A 175 4.16 4.33 -20.96
C THR A 175 4.79 5.39 -20.07
N PHE A 176 3.96 6.28 -19.54
CA PHE A 176 4.32 7.18 -18.46
C PHE A 176 3.75 6.65 -17.16
N GLY A 177 4.48 6.79 -16.06
CA GLY A 177 4.06 6.45 -14.71
C GLY A 177 4.28 7.61 -13.74
N PHE A 178 3.26 7.91 -12.95
CA PHE A 178 3.38 8.76 -11.77
C PHE A 178 2.89 8.00 -10.56
N GLN A 179 3.71 7.92 -9.50
CA GLN A 179 3.29 7.38 -8.23
C GLN A 179 3.54 8.39 -7.11
N LYS A 180 2.59 8.47 -6.19
CA LYS A 180 2.76 9.13 -4.90
C LYS A 180 2.50 8.12 -3.80
N ILE A 181 3.46 7.96 -2.89
CA ILE A 181 3.40 7.02 -1.78
C ILE A 181 3.67 7.79 -0.50
N ASN A 182 2.75 7.70 0.45
CA ASN A 182 2.92 8.22 1.81
C ASN A 182 3.02 7.06 2.78
N GLU A 183 4.03 7.08 3.61
CA GLU A 183 4.31 6.07 4.62
C GLU A 183 4.75 6.75 5.92
N SER A 184 4.37 6.21 7.05
CA SER A 184 4.84 6.73 8.34
C SER A 184 5.12 5.60 9.31
N ARG A 185 6.01 5.84 10.28
CA ARG A 185 6.32 4.95 11.39
C ARG A 185 6.19 5.71 12.67
N ILE A 186 5.30 5.24 13.52
CA ILE A 186 5.01 5.85 14.80
C ILE A 186 5.34 4.82 15.86
N LYS A 187 6.06 5.24 16.92
CA LYS A 187 6.42 4.35 18.02
C LYS A 187 6.53 5.09 19.34
N ARG A 188 6.15 4.40 20.41
CA ARG A 188 6.32 4.83 21.80
C ARG A 188 6.62 3.61 22.68
N LYS A 189 7.56 3.76 23.61
CA LYS A 189 7.83 2.72 24.62
C LYS A 189 6.82 2.82 25.77
N PHE A 190 6.60 1.73 26.50
CA PHE A 190 5.93 1.80 27.78
C PHE A 190 6.72 2.72 28.74
N ASN A 191 5.99 3.36 29.66
CA ASN A 191 6.54 4.34 30.60
C ASN A 191 7.21 5.55 29.94
N SER A 192 6.85 5.85 28.70
CA SER A 192 7.32 7.03 27.98
C SER A 192 6.15 7.80 27.41
N LEU A 193 6.15 9.09 27.61
CA LEU A 193 5.19 10.02 27.01
C LEU A 193 5.65 10.53 25.64
N ASN A 194 6.85 10.14 25.21
CA ASN A 194 7.40 10.58 23.92
C ASN A 194 6.99 9.63 22.81
N ARG A 195 6.17 10.13 21.88
CA ARG A 195 5.77 9.44 20.64
C ARG A 195 6.59 9.96 19.48
N SER A 196 7.30 9.08 18.84
CA SER A 196 8.19 9.38 17.73
C SER A 196 7.53 9.12 16.40
N HIS A 197 7.68 10.06 15.47
CA HIS A 197 7.13 10.00 14.12
C HIS A 197 8.25 10.08 13.08
N GLN A 198 8.25 9.16 12.13
CA GLN A 198 9.06 9.20 10.91
C GLN A 198 8.11 9.11 9.72
N ILE A 199 8.13 10.09 8.83
CA ILE A 199 7.18 10.22 7.72
C ILE A 199 7.97 10.32 6.42
N GLU A 200 7.53 9.56 5.42
CA GLU A 200 8.08 9.50 4.09
C GLU A 200 7.02 9.91 3.06
N ASP A 201 7.38 10.81 2.17
CA ASP A 201 6.58 11.19 1.00
C ASP A 201 7.43 10.95 -0.25
N LEU A 202 7.11 9.87 -0.97
CA LEU A 202 7.82 9.45 -2.17
C LEU A 202 6.99 9.77 -3.40
N LYS A 203 7.62 10.44 -4.37
CA LYS A 203 7.12 10.65 -5.72
C LYS A 203 8.02 9.93 -6.71
N VAL A 204 7.41 9.18 -7.62
CA VAL A 204 8.10 8.44 -8.67
C VAL A 204 7.52 8.85 -10.02
N PHE A 205 8.38 9.21 -10.93
CA PHE A 205 8.07 9.44 -12.33
C PHE A 205 8.83 8.43 -13.17
N SER A 206 8.16 7.77 -14.09
CA SER A 206 8.79 6.83 -15.03
C SER A 206 8.33 7.07 -16.43
N LEU A 207 9.21 6.81 -17.39
CA LEU A 207 8.94 6.82 -18.81
C LEU A 207 9.59 5.59 -19.42
N ASN A 208 8.76 4.76 -20.09
CA ASN A 208 9.20 3.56 -20.79
C ASN A 208 8.77 3.66 -22.25
N GLY A 209 9.65 3.27 -23.15
CA GLY A 209 9.35 3.08 -24.56
C GLY A 209 9.85 1.73 -25.04
N ASP A 210 8.95 0.89 -25.52
CA ASP A 210 9.22 -0.46 -26.03
C ASP A 210 8.78 -0.53 -27.48
N PHE A 211 9.66 -0.99 -28.37
CA PHE A 211 9.44 -0.98 -29.81
C PHE A 211 9.86 -2.32 -30.42
N ASP A 212 9.09 -2.81 -31.39
CA ASP A 212 9.38 -4.01 -32.16
C ASP A 212 9.45 -3.67 -33.65
N THR A 213 10.41 -4.28 -34.34
CA THR A 213 10.58 -4.21 -35.79
C THR A 213 10.85 -5.59 -36.34
N SER A 214 10.07 -6.00 -37.34
CA SER A 214 10.25 -7.28 -38.04
C SER A 214 10.80 -7.05 -39.45
N PHE A 215 11.74 -7.86 -39.84
CA PHE A 215 12.39 -7.82 -41.15
C PHE A 215 11.92 -8.98 -42.03
N ASN A 216 11.91 -8.77 -43.33
CA ASN A 216 11.43 -9.75 -44.33
C ASN A 216 12.18 -11.13 -44.32
N ASN A 217 13.35 -11.18 -43.68
CA ASN A 217 14.15 -12.39 -43.50
C ASN A 217 13.80 -13.22 -42.26
N GLY A 218 12.67 -12.91 -41.58
CA GLY A 218 12.19 -13.60 -40.39
C GLY A 218 12.84 -13.17 -39.07
N HIS A 219 13.66 -12.12 -39.09
CA HIS A 219 14.23 -11.56 -37.85
C HIS A 219 13.30 -10.50 -37.25
N THR A 220 13.18 -10.52 -35.94
CA THR A 220 12.50 -9.45 -35.16
C THR A 220 13.51 -8.85 -34.19
N VAL A 221 13.57 -7.53 -34.14
CA VAL A 221 14.37 -6.78 -33.18
C VAL A 221 13.47 -6.01 -32.25
N SER A 222 13.62 -6.25 -30.94
CA SER A 222 12.97 -5.49 -29.88
C SER A 222 13.99 -4.55 -29.24
N TYR A 223 13.62 -3.30 -29.06
CA TYR A 223 14.46 -2.29 -28.44
C TYR A 223 13.62 -1.34 -27.61
N GLY A 224 14.23 -0.69 -26.62
CA GLY A 224 13.49 0.20 -25.74
C GLY A 224 14.40 1.09 -24.92
N VAL A 225 13.74 1.99 -24.19
CA VAL A 225 14.35 2.89 -23.23
C VAL A 225 13.48 2.98 -21.99
N GLU A 226 14.11 2.96 -20.84
CA GLU A 226 13.46 3.19 -19.56
C GLU A 226 14.20 4.29 -18.80
N THR A 227 13.44 5.19 -18.18
CA THR A 227 13.98 6.15 -17.23
C THR A 227 13.05 6.32 -16.06
N THR A 228 13.62 6.44 -14.87
CA THR A 228 12.88 6.64 -13.62
C THR A 228 13.52 7.77 -12.83
N TYR A 229 12.70 8.69 -12.35
CA TYR A 229 13.08 9.74 -11.42
C TYR A 229 12.30 9.58 -10.12
N ASN A 230 13.02 9.47 -9.00
CA ASN A 230 12.47 9.32 -7.67
C ASN A 230 12.83 10.53 -6.82
N TYR A 231 11.86 11.05 -6.10
CA TYR A 231 12.05 12.09 -5.11
C TYR A 231 11.41 11.68 -3.79
N ASN A 232 12.22 11.58 -2.74
CA ASN A 232 11.77 11.21 -1.40
C ASN A 232 12.01 12.36 -0.43
N TYR A 233 10.96 12.78 0.27
CA TYR A 233 11.02 13.73 1.36
C TYR A 233 10.79 13.00 2.67
N SER A 234 11.76 13.10 3.59
CA SER A 234 11.74 12.41 4.88
C SER A 234 11.66 13.41 6.02
N LYS A 235 10.78 13.15 6.97
CA LYS A 235 10.56 14.01 8.13
C LYS A 235 10.51 13.17 9.41
N ALA A 236 11.17 13.63 10.47
CA ALA A 236 11.10 13.01 11.78
C ALA A 236 10.88 14.05 12.88
N TYR A 237 10.05 13.71 13.86
CA TYR A 237 9.80 14.54 15.03
C TYR A 237 9.23 13.70 16.17
N ASP A 238 9.35 14.21 17.39
CA ASP A 238 8.74 13.64 18.57
C ASP A 238 7.58 14.51 19.04
N ARG A 239 6.55 13.88 19.60
CA ARG A 239 5.42 14.49 20.28
C ARG A 239 5.40 14.04 21.73
N VAL A 240 5.16 14.98 22.64
CA VAL A 240 4.97 14.67 24.05
C VAL A 240 3.47 14.48 24.29
N LEU A 241 3.11 13.40 24.96
CA LEU A 241 1.73 13.13 25.36
C LEU A 241 1.51 13.54 26.82
N ASP A 242 0.26 13.86 27.16
CA ASP A 242 -0.20 13.86 28.53
C ASP A 242 -0.51 12.44 29.01
N ILE A 243 -0.93 12.31 30.26
CA ILE A 243 -1.27 11.02 30.87
C ILE A 243 -2.56 10.40 30.29
N ASP A 244 -3.39 11.19 29.63
CA ASP A 244 -4.60 10.76 28.95
C ASP A 244 -4.32 10.31 27.50
N GLY A 245 -3.08 10.53 27.02
CA GLY A 245 -2.63 10.16 25.68
C GLY A 245 -2.82 11.25 24.62
N ASN A 246 -3.19 12.46 25.01
CA ASN A 246 -3.32 13.58 24.09
C ASN A 246 -1.96 14.25 23.84
N GLU A 247 -1.73 14.73 22.62
CA GLU A 247 -0.52 15.48 22.29
C GLU A 247 -0.55 16.86 22.96
N ILE A 248 0.50 17.19 23.72
CA ILE A 248 0.68 18.52 24.32
C ILE A 248 1.21 19.46 23.25
N ILE A 249 0.37 20.41 22.82
CA ILE A 249 0.72 21.40 21.79
C ILE A 249 1.88 22.29 22.28
N GLY A 250 2.91 22.46 21.45
CA GLY A 250 4.07 23.30 21.75
C GLY A 250 5.22 22.62 22.48
N MET A 251 5.04 21.43 23.03
CA MET A 251 6.11 20.61 23.60
C MET A 251 6.66 19.61 22.58
N SER A 252 7.19 20.05 21.46
CA SER A 252 8.04 19.19 20.65
C SER A 252 9.44 19.17 21.30
N GLN A 253 9.74 18.15 22.09
CA GLN A 253 11.11 17.93 22.49
C GLN A 253 11.88 17.47 21.24
N LYS A 254 12.94 18.17 20.89
CA LYS A 254 13.91 17.75 19.87
C LYS A 254 14.73 16.57 20.41
N PHE A 255 14.11 15.45 20.73
CA PHE A 255 14.77 14.17 20.72
C PHE A 255 14.83 13.74 19.25
N ALA A 256 15.84 14.24 18.57
CA ALA A 256 15.99 14.01 17.14
C ALA A 256 16.15 12.52 16.88
N ILE A 257 15.03 11.84 16.66
CA ILE A 257 15.11 10.62 15.88
C ILE A 257 15.57 11.07 14.49
N PRO A 258 16.66 10.48 13.97
CA PRO A 258 17.08 10.81 12.62
C PRO A 258 15.96 10.46 11.63
N THR A 259 15.81 11.29 10.62
CA THR A 259 15.05 10.93 9.43
C THR A 259 15.65 9.68 8.81
N ARG A 260 14.84 8.86 8.11
CA ARG A 260 15.34 7.66 7.44
C ARG A 260 16.17 7.98 6.20
N TYR A 261 15.83 9.08 5.55
CA TYR A 261 16.50 9.64 4.38
C TYR A 261 16.82 11.10 4.67
N PRO A 262 17.67 11.76 3.89
CA PRO A 262 17.95 13.17 4.07
C PRO A 262 16.67 14.02 4.15
N SER A 263 16.60 14.92 5.15
CA SER A 263 15.39 15.71 5.45
C SER A 263 15.12 16.84 4.44
N ASP A 264 16.14 17.26 3.72
CA ASP A 264 16.06 18.24 2.63
C ASP A 264 15.60 17.65 1.30
N GLY A 265 15.27 16.36 1.31
CA GLY A 265 14.89 15.57 0.17
C GLY A 265 16.08 14.83 -0.45
N SER A 266 15.80 13.68 -1.02
CA SER A 266 16.76 12.90 -1.81
C SER A 266 16.13 12.51 -3.13
N SER A 267 16.91 12.62 -4.20
CA SER A 267 16.48 12.18 -5.52
C SER A 267 17.51 11.26 -6.15
N TYR A 268 17.04 10.34 -6.96
CA TYR A 268 17.88 9.51 -7.80
C TYR A 268 17.17 9.21 -9.12
N THR A 269 17.97 9.07 -10.17
CA THR A 269 17.53 8.80 -11.53
C THR A 269 18.20 7.51 -12.00
N SER A 270 17.47 6.66 -12.70
CA SER A 270 17.99 5.51 -13.43
C SER A 270 17.61 5.58 -14.91
N PHE A 271 18.48 5.04 -15.75
CA PHE A 271 18.30 4.96 -17.20
C PHE A 271 18.52 3.53 -17.66
#